data_501da2175dd945dae36a7595f9386c2a
#
_entry.id   501da2175dd945dae36a7595f9386c2a
#
_cell.length_a   1.000
_cell.length_b   1.000
_cell.length_c   1.000
_cell.angle_alpha   90.00
_cell.angle_beta   90.00
_cell.angle_gamma   90.00
#
_symmetry.space_group_name_H-M   'P 1'
#
loop_
_entity.id
_entity.type
_entity.pdbx_description
1 polymer ?
#
loop_
_entity_poly.entity_id
_entity_poly.type
_entity_poly.pdbx_seq_one_letter_code
_entity_poly.pdbx_strand_id
1 'polypeptide(L)'
;MKVWMVATYKNNELKRLKDNLKNQDLEYYHPKIITKKYNSTPKEEPLFPGYIFIYSNIKNYSKIKYTRGISKVIRFNNNIATLEDDEIFELKKIESESFSKPIIQKIFVGQEAIISEGPLKGSLISIASLPNKERVNIFIYILGKKRRVTASLNEIKL
;
A
#
# COMPACT_ATOMS: atom_id res chain seq x y z
N MET A 1 21.22 0.62 -1.62
CA MET A 1 20.11 -0.01 -2.34
C MET A 1 18.79 0.66 -1.96
N LYS A 2 17.97 0.97 -2.95
CA LYS A 2 16.68 1.61 -2.71
C LYS A 2 15.58 0.57 -2.47
N VAL A 3 14.66 0.90 -1.59
CA VAL A 3 13.50 0.06 -1.29
C VAL A 3 12.23 0.91 -1.28
N TRP A 4 11.08 0.27 -1.45
CA TRP A 4 9.78 0.92 -1.34
C TRP A 4 9.31 0.88 0.11
N MET A 5 9.40 2.01 0.79
CA MET A 5 8.93 2.14 2.17
C MET A 5 7.45 2.52 2.18
N VAL A 6 6.73 2.05 3.19
CA VAL A 6 5.30 2.33 3.35
C VAL A 6 5.14 3.42 4.42
N ALA A 7 4.46 4.48 4.05
CA ALA A 7 4.23 5.60 4.97
C ALA A 7 2.78 6.02 4.98
N THR A 8 2.36 6.69 6.04
CA THR A 8 1.05 7.33 6.11
C THR A 8 1.22 8.84 6.00
N TYR A 9 0.20 9.50 5.47
CA TYR A 9 0.21 10.94 5.33
C TYR A 9 -0.94 11.58 6.11
N LYS A 10 -0.77 12.86 6.44
CA LYS A 10 -1.78 13.63 7.16
C LYS A 10 -2.92 14.02 6.23
N ASN A 11 -4.14 13.96 6.74
CA ASN A 11 -5.32 14.36 5.97
C ASN A 11 -5.16 15.77 5.42
N ASN A 12 -5.57 15.96 4.17
CA ASN A 12 -5.53 17.26 3.46
C ASN A 12 -4.11 17.76 3.17
N GLU A 13 -3.07 16.97 3.42
CA GLU A 13 -1.69 17.38 3.13
C GLU A 13 -1.03 16.56 2.01
N LEU A 14 -1.79 15.72 1.32
CA LEU A 14 -1.23 14.85 0.28
C LEU A 14 -0.56 15.64 -0.85
N LYS A 15 -1.21 16.69 -1.34
CA LYS A 15 -0.66 17.50 -2.42
C LYS A 15 0.65 18.15 -1.99
N ARG A 16 0.67 18.73 -0.80
CA ARG A 16 1.87 19.35 -0.23
C ARG A 16 2.98 18.32 -0.06
N LEU A 17 2.62 17.13 0.43
CA LEU A 17 3.58 16.05 0.58
C LEU A 17 4.22 15.66 -0.76
N LYS A 18 3.40 15.49 -1.79
CA LYS A 18 3.92 15.15 -3.13
C LYS A 18 4.89 16.19 -3.64
N ASP A 19 4.60 17.47 -3.44
CA ASP A 19 5.49 18.55 -3.82
C ASP A 19 6.80 18.50 -3.03
N ASN A 20 6.71 18.26 -1.73
CA ASN A 20 7.90 18.16 -0.87
C ASN A 20 8.77 16.96 -1.23
N LEU A 21 8.16 15.84 -1.59
CA LEU A 21 8.91 14.66 -2.03
C LEU A 21 9.65 14.94 -3.35
N LYS A 22 8.99 15.59 -4.29
CA LYS A 22 9.61 15.99 -5.55
C LYS A 22 10.78 16.95 -5.31
N ASN A 23 10.61 17.91 -4.42
CA ASN A 23 11.67 18.88 -4.10
C ASN A 23 12.90 18.23 -3.47
N GLN A 24 12.73 17.06 -2.86
CA GLN A 24 13.82 16.29 -2.29
C GLN A 24 14.35 15.21 -3.23
N ASP A 25 13.85 15.17 -4.47
CA ASP A 25 14.19 14.15 -5.46
C ASP A 25 13.87 12.73 -4.99
N LEU A 26 12.77 12.59 -4.22
CA LEU A 26 12.31 11.28 -3.76
C LEU A 26 11.19 10.77 -4.65
N GLU A 27 11.38 9.56 -5.18
CA GLU A 27 10.35 8.89 -5.97
C GLU A 27 9.26 8.36 -5.04
N TYR A 28 8.00 8.53 -5.45
CA TYR A 28 6.87 8.03 -4.66
C TYR A 28 5.82 7.41 -5.56
N TYR A 29 4.96 6.60 -4.95
CA TYR A 29 3.81 6.00 -5.64
C TYR A 29 2.60 6.03 -4.72
N HIS A 30 1.52 6.63 -5.20
CA HIS A 30 0.24 6.70 -4.49
C HIS A 30 -0.80 6.03 -5.38
N PRO A 31 -1.05 4.71 -5.21
CA PRO A 31 -1.93 3.99 -6.12
C PRO A 31 -3.37 4.47 -6.05
N LYS A 32 -3.98 4.63 -7.22
CA LYS A 32 -5.38 5.01 -7.37
C LYS A 32 -6.08 3.97 -8.24
N ILE A 33 -7.34 3.75 -7.97
CA ILE A 33 -8.14 2.82 -8.76
C ILE A 33 -9.48 3.45 -9.09
N ILE A 34 -10.13 2.93 -10.13
CA ILE A 34 -11.50 3.27 -10.46
C ILE A 34 -12.38 2.16 -9.91
N THR A 35 -13.30 2.50 -9.04
CA THR A 35 -14.26 1.55 -8.48
C THR A 35 -15.68 1.92 -8.86
N LYS A 36 -16.57 0.96 -8.80
CA LYS A 36 -17.99 1.17 -9.10
C LYS A 36 -18.82 0.34 -8.14
N LYS A 37 -19.76 1.01 -7.47
CA LYS A 37 -20.81 0.32 -6.69
C LYS A 37 -21.96 0.00 -7.61
N TYR A 38 -22.76 -0.98 -7.21
CA TYR A 38 -23.96 -1.36 -7.96
C TYR A 38 -24.86 -0.13 -8.19
N ASN A 39 -25.26 0.08 -9.43
CA ASN A 39 -26.13 1.21 -9.83
C ASN A 39 -25.55 2.60 -9.57
N SER A 40 -24.24 2.74 -9.54
CA SER A 40 -23.62 4.06 -9.40
C SER A 40 -22.57 4.29 -10.48
N THR A 41 -22.13 5.54 -10.60
CA THR A 41 -21.11 5.93 -11.57
C THR A 41 -19.72 5.51 -11.07
N PRO A 42 -18.78 5.21 -11.99
CA PRO A 42 -17.41 4.94 -11.59
C PRO A 42 -16.79 6.11 -10.85
N LYS A 43 -15.94 5.82 -9.89
CA LYS A 43 -15.28 6.82 -9.05
C LYS A 43 -13.80 6.49 -8.93
N GLU A 44 -12.94 7.51 -9.10
CA GLU A 44 -11.52 7.38 -8.82
C GLU A 44 -11.26 7.56 -7.33
N GLU A 45 -10.46 6.69 -6.76
CA GLU A 45 -10.11 6.77 -5.33
C GLU A 45 -8.76 6.12 -5.05
N PRO A 46 -8.09 6.50 -3.96
CA PRO A 46 -6.86 5.81 -3.56
C PRO A 46 -7.15 4.34 -3.27
N LEU A 47 -6.24 3.47 -3.69
CA LEU A 47 -6.37 2.04 -3.38
C LEU A 47 -6.28 1.80 -1.87
N PHE A 48 -5.31 2.44 -1.21
CA PHE A 48 -5.16 2.37 0.24
C PHE A 48 -5.16 3.79 0.81
N PRO A 49 -6.36 4.35 1.10
CA PRO A 49 -6.44 5.72 1.60
C PRO A 49 -5.57 5.97 2.84
N GLY A 50 -4.82 7.05 2.82
CA GLY A 50 -3.93 7.41 3.92
C GLY A 50 -2.50 6.89 3.78
N TYR A 51 -2.22 6.06 2.76
CA TYR A 51 -0.92 5.41 2.58
C TYR A 51 -0.25 5.85 1.27
N ILE A 52 1.07 5.97 1.32
CA ILE A 52 1.89 6.31 0.16
C ILE A 52 3.18 5.48 0.22
N PHE A 53 3.72 5.13 -0.93
CA PHE A 53 4.96 4.36 -1.01
C PHE A 53 6.09 5.26 -1.50
N ILE A 54 7.25 5.18 -0.84
CA ILE A 54 8.39 6.06 -1.14
C ILE A 54 9.61 5.19 -1.44
N TYR A 55 10.19 5.40 -2.62
CA TYR A 55 11.33 4.63 -3.10
C TYR A 55 12.61 5.37 -2.80
N SER A 56 13.40 4.86 -1.87
CA SER A 56 14.64 5.49 -1.46
C SER A 56 15.54 4.50 -0.74
N ASN A 57 16.77 4.90 -0.52
CA ASN A 57 17.68 4.15 0.34
C ASN A 57 17.14 4.17 1.76
N ILE A 58 17.24 3.04 2.45
CA ILE A 58 16.74 2.92 3.83
C ILE A 58 17.43 3.90 4.78
N LYS A 59 18.65 4.34 4.45
CA LYS A 59 19.35 5.39 5.22
C LYS A 59 18.56 6.70 5.27
N ASN A 60 17.70 6.94 4.30
CA ASN A 60 16.87 8.14 4.23
C ASN A 60 15.62 8.09 5.08
N TYR A 61 15.49 7.04 5.91
CA TYR A 61 14.32 6.86 6.77
C TYR A 61 13.99 8.11 7.59
N SER A 62 15.00 8.71 8.22
CA SER A 62 14.79 9.92 9.05
C SER A 62 14.35 11.11 8.20
N LYS A 63 14.95 11.29 7.03
CA LYS A 63 14.58 12.35 6.11
C LYS A 63 13.13 12.23 5.68
N ILE A 64 12.70 11.01 5.36
CA ILE A 64 11.32 10.73 4.98
C ILE A 64 10.37 10.95 6.14
N LYS A 65 10.70 10.41 7.31
CA LYS A 65 9.89 10.52 8.52
C LYS A 65 9.58 11.98 8.88
N TYR A 66 10.53 12.87 8.68
CA TYR A 66 10.39 14.29 9.03
C TYR A 66 9.96 15.16 7.84
N THR A 67 9.68 14.57 6.70
CA THR A 67 9.13 15.32 5.57
C THR A 67 7.72 15.80 5.91
N ARG A 68 7.47 17.08 5.68
CA ARG A 68 6.17 17.69 5.98
C ARG A 68 5.07 17.01 5.19
N GLY A 69 4.04 16.57 5.89
CA GLY A 69 2.92 15.82 5.32
C GLY A 69 2.95 14.34 5.67
N ILE A 70 4.10 13.81 6.05
CA ILE A 70 4.21 12.43 6.53
C ILE A 70 3.71 12.36 7.97
N SER A 71 2.85 11.38 8.24
CA SER A 71 2.40 11.09 9.60
C SER A 71 3.36 10.12 10.28
N LYS A 72 3.64 8.99 9.61
CA LYS A 72 4.61 8.01 10.11
C LYS A 72 5.08 7.10 8.99
N VAL A 73 6.24 6.48 9.17
CA VAL A 73 6.72 5.39 8.33
C VAL A 73 6.37 4.08 9.04
N ILE A 74 5.75 3.16 8.35
CA ILE A 74 5.25 1.92 8.95
C ILE A 74 6.40 1.01 9.33
N ARG A 75 6.33 0.47 10.55
CA ARG A 75 7.32 -0.48 11.06
C ARG A 75 6.60 -1.63 11.75
N PHE A 76 7.21 -2.80 11.68
CA PHE A 76 6.79 -3.96 12.46
C PHE A 76 7.97 -4.36 13.33
N ASN A 77 7.82 -4.23 14.64
CA ASN A 77 8.91 -4.31 15.60
C ASN A 77 9.95 -3.25 15.23
N ASN A 78 11.19 -3.62 14.99
CA ASN A 78 12.25 -2.69 14.63
C ASN A 78 12.53 -2.64 13.12
N ASN A 79 11.68 -3.28 12.32
CA ASN A 79 11.87 -3.38 10.88
C ASN A 79 10.93 -2.45 10.13
N ILE A 80 11.47 -1.68 9.19
CA ILE A 80 10.67 -0.82 8.32
C ILE A 80 9.91 -1.71 7.33
N ALA A 81 8.61 -1.46 7.19
CA ALA A 81 7.79 -2.17 6.21
C ALA A 81 8.18 -1.74 4.80
N THR A 82 8.44 -2.71 3.93
CA THR A 82 8.81 -2.44 2.55
C THR A 82 8.00 -3.30 1.60
N LEU A 83 7.86 -2.81 0.37
CA LEU A 83 7.32 -3.58 -0.74
C LEU A 83 8.43 -3.83 -1.74
N GLU A 84 8.36 -4.96 -2.42
CA GLU A 84 9.28 -5.31 -3.47
C GLU A 84 8.81 -4.74 -4.81
N ASP A 85 9.72 -4.65 -5.78
CA ASP A 85 9.40 -4.14 -7.10
C ASP A 85 8.27 -4.92 -7.77
N ASP A 86 8.23 -6.23 -7.60
CA ASP A 86 7.15 -7.09 -8.13
C ASP A 86 5.80 -6.68 -7.57
N GLU A 87 5.75 -6.37 -6.28
CA GLU A 87 4.51 -5.99 -5.60
C GLU A 87 4.02 -4.62 -6.09
N ILE A 88 4.94 -3.69 -6.29
CA ILE A 88 4.61 -2.39 -6.88
C ILE A 88 4.12 -2.56 -8.32
N PHE A 89 4.75 -3.46 -9.07
CA PHE A 89 4.33 -3.77 -10.45
C PHE A 89 2.89 -4.29 -10.47
N GLU A 90 2.55 -5.18 -9.55
CA GLU A 90 1.18 -5.73 -9.45
C GLU A 90 0.18 -4.62 -9.10
N LEU A 91 0.55 -3.70 -8.22
CA LEU A 91 -0.31 -2.55 -7.90
C LEU A 91 -0.55 -1.67 -9.12
N LYS A 92 0.50 -1.39 -9.87
CA LYS A 92 0.40 -0.58 -11.09
C LYS A 92 -0.46 -1.26 -12.15
N LYS A 93 -0.38 -2.59 -12.24
CA LYS A 93 -1.20 -3.37 -13.15
C LYS A 93 -2.67 -3.28 -12.78
N ILE A 94 -3.01 -3.44 -11.51
CA ILE A 94 -4.38 -3.31 -11.04
C ILE A 94 -4.91 -1.90 -11.27
N GLU A 95 -4.10 -0.89 -11.01
CA GLU A 95 -4.46 0.50 -11.26
C GLU A 95 -4.79 0.70 -12.75
N SER A 96 -3.90 0.27 -13.62
CA SER A 96 -4.06 0.40 -15.07
C SER A 96 -5.31 -0.33 -15.57
N GLU A 97 -5.53 -1.56 -15.10
CA GLU A 97 -6.71 -2.35 -15.49
C GLU A 97 -8.00 -1.69 -15.01
N SER A 98 -7.99 -1.06 -13.83
CA SER A 98 -9.17 -0.39 -13.29
C SER A 98 -9.60 0.82 -14.12
N PHE A 99 -8.65 1.49 -14.80
CA PHE A 99 -8.98 2.59 -15.68
C PHE A 99 -9.68 2.12 -16.94
N SER A 100 -9.39 0.92 -17.41
CA SER A 100 -10.08 0.32 -18.56
C SER A 100 -11.39 -0.33 -18.16
N LYS A 101 -11.43 -0.99 -17.01
CA LYS A 101 -12.60 -1.68 -16.49
C LYS A 101 -12.70 -1.44 -14.99
N PRO A 102 -13.62 -0.58 -14.54
CA PRO A 102 -13.77 -0.28 -13.10
C PRO A 102 -13.96 -1.53 -12.26
N ILE A 103 -13.35 -1.52 -11.09
CA ILE A 103 -13.44 -2.63 -10.14
C ILE A 103 -14.80 -2.56 -9.43
N ILE A 104 -15.58 -3.64 -9.53
CA ILE A 104 -16.88 -3.71 -8.87
C ILE A 104 -16.65 -3.97 -7.38
N GLN A 105 -17.18 -3.10 -6.54
CA GLN A 105 -17.11 -3.27 -5.10
C GLN A 105 -18.08 -4.37 -4.65
N LYS A 106 -17.58 -5.26 -3.81
CA LYS A 106 -18.36 -6.37 -3.26
C LYS A 106 -18.78 -6.06 -1.84
N ILE A 107 -19.87 -6.72 -1.41
CA ILE A 107 -20.24 -6.70 -0.02
C ILE A 107 -19.23 -7.54 0.74
N PHE A 108 -18.68 -6.96 1.79
CA PHE A 108 -17.69 -7.66 2.62
C PHE A 108 -18.37 -8.74 3.45
N VAL A 109 -17.97 -9.99 3.27
CA VAL A 109 -18.56 -11.14 3.94
C VAL A 109 -17.68 -11.66 5.08
N GLY A 110 -16.35 -11.61 4.90
CA GLY A 110 -15.44 -12.06 5.94
C GLY A 110 -13.98 -11.82 5.57
N GLN A 111 -13.21 -11.33 6.52
CA GLN A 111 -11.79 -11.06 6.37
C GLN A 111 -10.98 -12.33 6.11
N GLU A 112 -11.38 -13.42 6.77
CA GLU A 112 -10.66 -14.69 6.74
C GLU A 112 -10.54 -15.27 5.35
N ALA A 113 -11.60 -15.13 4.54
CA ALA A 113 -11.61 -15.66 3.18
C ALA A 113 -10.53 -15.02 2.30
N ILE A 114 -10.23 -13.74 2.53
CA ILE A 114 -9.24 -13.01 1.75
C ILE A 114 -7.84 -13.27 2.28
N ILE A 115 -7.68 -13.31 3.59
CA ILE A 115 -6.40 -13.56 4.24
C ILE A 115 -5.88 -14.96 3.89
N SER A 116 -6.78 -15.93 3.78
CA SER A 116 -6.40 -17.31 3.47
C SER A 116 -5.90 -17.50 2.05
N GLU A 117 -6.14 -16.51 1.16
CA GLU A 117 -5.65 -16.58 -0.22
C GLU A 117 -4.14 -16.37 -0.34
N GLY A 118 -3.47 -16.10 0.78
CA GLY A 118 -2.01 -16.10 0.83
C GLY A 118 -1.37 -14.73 0.71
N PRO A 119 -0.17 -14.65 0.11
CA PRO A 119 0.62 -13.43 0.10
C PRO A 119 -0.03 -12.30 -0.69
N LEU A 120 0.44 -11.08 -0.45
CA LEU A 120 -0.08 -9.86 -1.06
C LEU A 120 -0.33 -9.99 -2.56
N LYS A 121 0.62 -10.55 -3.28
CA LYS A 121 0.56 -10.67 -4.73
C LYS A 121 -0.68 -11.39 -5.24
N GLY A 122 -1.08 -12.49 -4.60
CA GLY A 122 -2.25 -13.26 -5.02
C GLY A 122 -3.59 -12.68 -4.59
N SER A 123 -3.58 -11.77 -3.61
CA SER A 123 -4.79 -11.25 -2.98
C SER A 123 -5.22 -9.86 -3.45
N LEU A 124 -4.40 -9.18 -4.25
CA LEU A 124 -4.61 -7.76 -4.57
C LEU A 124 -5.95 -7.47 -5.25
N ILE A 125 -6.38 -8.31 -6.19
CA ILE A 125 -7.65 -8.09 -6.88
C ILE A 125 -8.82 -8.20 -5.91
N SER A 126 -8.80 -9.20 -5.02
CA SER A 126 -9.83 -9.40 -4.02
C SER A 126 -9.86 -8.23 -3.04
N ILE A 127 -8.69 -7.77 -2.61
CA ILE A 127 -8.57 -6.63 -1.71
C ILE A 127 -9.12 -5.37 -2.38
N ALA A 128 -8.78 -5.14 -3.64
CA ALA A 128 -9.22 -3.94 -4.37
C ALA A 128 -10.74 -3.87 -4.53
N SER A 129 -11.44 -5.01 -4.46
CA SER A 129 -12.90 -5.04 -4.56
C SER A 129 -13.62 -4.71 -3.25
N LEU A 130 -12.90 -4.55 -2.15
CA LEU A 130 -13.47 -4.28 -0.83
C LEU A 130 -13.67 -2.77 -0.60
N PRO A 131 -14.54 -2.41 0.36
CA PRO A 131 -14.64 -1.02 0.81
C PRO A 131 -13.32 -0.51 1.38
N ASN A 132 -13.11 0.80 1.33
CA ASN A 132 -11.85 1.46 1.72
C ASN A 132 -11.26 1.00 3.04
N LYS A 133 -12.08 0.96 4.07
CA LYS A 133 -11.62 0.63 5.42
C LYS A 133 -11.09 -0.80 5.50
N GLU A 134 -11.79 -1.73 4.89
CA GLU A 134 -11.41 -3.14 4.87
C GLU A 134 -10.16 -3.35 4.04
N ARG A 135 -10.00 -2.62 2.93
CA ARG A 135 -8.78 -2.69 2.11
C ARG A 135 -7.55 -2.34 2.93
N VAL A 136 -7.63 -1.24 3.67
CA VAL A 136 -6.52 -0.78 4.50
C VAL A 136 -6.20 -1.77 5.60
N ASN A 137 -7.23 -2.26 6.30
CA ASN A 137 -7.04 -3.20 7.40
C ASN A 137 -6.36 -4.49 6.94
N ILE A 138 -6.80 -5.04 5.83
CA ILE A 138 -6.23 -6.28 5.29
C ILE A 138 -4.82 -6.04 4.77
N PHE A 139 -4.58 -4.91 4.11
CA PHE A 139 -3.24 -4.56 3.62
C PHE A 139 -2.22 -4.54 4.76
N ILE A 140 -2.53 -3.87 5.86
CA ILE A 140 -1.65 -3.79 7.02
C ILE A 140 -1.46 -5.16 7.67
N TYR A 141 -2.53 -5.96 7.75
CA TYR A 141 -2.43 -7.32 8.27
C TYR A 141 -1.45 -8.17 7.44
N ILE A 142 -1.57 -8.11 6.11
CA ILE A 142 -0.71 -8.88 5.20
C ILE A 142 0.74 -8.43 5.30
N LEU A 143 0.99 -7.14 5.38
CA LEU A 143 2.34 -6.61 5.57
C LEU A 143 2.97 -7.15 6.85
N GLY A 144 2.22 -7.16 7.95
CA GLY A 144 2.70 -7.68 9.23
C GLY A 144 2.97 -9.17 9.19
N LYS A 145 2.07 -9.93 8.56
CA LYS A 145 2.22 -11.38 8.41
C LYS A 145 3.44 -11.73 7.55
N LYS A 146 3.63 -11.02 6.46
CA LYS A 146 4.77 -11.20 5.56
C LYS A 146 6.09 -11.01 6.33
N ARG A 147 6.19 -9.98 7.15
CA ARG A 147 7.37 -9.72 7.95
C ARG A 147 7.66 -10.82 8.97
N ARG A 148 6.62 -11.33 9.63
CA ARG A 148 6.77 -12.43 10.59
C ARG A 148 7.26 -13.70 9.91
N VAL A 149 6.71 -14.02 8.74
CA VAL A 149 7.13 -15.20 7.97
C VAL A 149 8.60 -15.07 7.57
N THR A 150 9.00 -13.91 7.07
CA THR A 150 10.39 -13.65 6.67
C THR A 150 11.36 -13.82 7.86
N ALA A 151 10.99 -13.27 9.02
CA ALA A 151 11.79 -13.38 10.22
C ALA A 151 11.95 -14.84 10.64
N SER A 152 10.87 -15.61 10.63
CA SER A 152 10.88 -17.03 10.98
C SER A 152 11.77 -17.85 10.05
N LEU A 153 11.72 -17.58 8.75
CA LEU A 153 12.57 -18.25 7.78
C LEU A 153 14.05 -17.93 8.00
N ASN A 154 14.36 -16.69 8.33
CA ASN A 154 15.73 -16.29 8.63
C ASN A 154 16.26 -16.98 9.90
N GLU A 155 15.42 -17.14 10.90
CA GLU A 155 15.78 -17.86 12.13
C GLU A 155 16.07 -19.32 11.85
N ILE A 156 15.28 -19.95 10.98
CA ILE A 156 15.46 -21.36 10.63
C ILE A 156 16.77 -21.59 9.89
N LYS A 157 17.22 -20.62 9.11
CA LYS A 157 18.46 -20.73 8.35
C LYS A 157 19.73 -20.59 9.19
N LEU A 158 19.59 -20.18 10.42
CA LEU A 158 20.72 -20.05 11.31
C LEU A 158 21.12 -21.41 11.89
#